data_d708796a2e605808b401d6aac8f80309
#
_entry.id   d708796a2e605808b401d6aac8f80309
#
_cell.length_a   1.000
_cell.length_b   1.000
_cell.length_c   1.000
_cell.angle_alpha   90.00
_cell.angle_beta   90.00
_cell.angle_gamma   90.00
#
_symmetry.space_group_name_H-M   'P 1'
#
loop_
_entity.id
_entity.type
_entity.pdbx_description
1 polymer ?
#
loop_
_entity_poly.entity_id
_entity_poly.type
_entity_poly.pdbx_seq_one_letter_code
_entity_poly.pdbx_strand_id
1 'polypeptide(L)'
;QGSLFDLPASVRATNLVPMLQVGATNLELVQYLINQLRQSPAQRHEALQQFMPTARADDWTLSVAGQRVQIIKRSKQGGRLQLGTEVVASGDGSLAALLGASPGASTAVTIMLEVLQRCFKQRLVSDAWQQRLQALLPSIHEDPQQDPEVLQRMRERSDALLGLTP
;
A
#
# COMPACT_ATOMS: atom_id res chain seq x y z
N GLN A 1 -18.89 -7.03 -3.84
CA GLN A 1 -18.66 -5.65 -4.28
C GLN A 1 -19.00 -4.74 -3.12
N GLY A 2 -18.03 -3.89 -2.67
CA GLY A 2 -18.27 -2.92 -1.62
C GLY A 2 -19.23 -1.82 -2.07
N SER A 3 -20.03 -1.30 -1.14
CA SER A 3 -20.99 -0.21 -1.37
C SER A 3 -20.58 1.05 -0.62
N LEU A 4 -20.96 2.22 -1.13
CA LEU A 4 -20.82 3.48 -0.39
C LEU A 4 -21.58 3.45 0.95
N PHE A 5 -22.58 2.59 1.08
CA PHE A 5 -23.32 2.36 2.33
C PHE A 5 -22.51 1.57 3.37
N ASP A 6 -21.43 0.92 2.99
CA ASP A 6 -20.55 0.22 3.95
C ASP A 6 -19.81 1.22 4.85
N LEU A 7 -19.60 2.45 4.38
CA LEU A 7 -18.94 3.50 5.15
C LEU A 7 -19.74 3.88 6.41
N PRO A 8 -21.03 4.26 6.33
CA PRO A 8 -21.87 4.47 7.52
C PRO A 8 -21.97 3.23 8.41
N ALA A 9 -22.08 2.03 7.81
CA ALA A 9 -22.17 0.78 8.56
C ALA A 9 -20.88 0.43 9.33
N SER A 10 -19.73 0.97 8.91
CA SER A 10 -18.45 0.79 9.60
C SER A 10 -18.27 1.69 10.83
N VAL A 11 -19.09 2.74 10.96
CA VAL A 11 -19.00 3.70 12.09
C VAL A 11 -19.55 3.06 13.35
N ARG A 12 -18.72 3.04 14.40
CA ARG A 12 -19.05 2.54 15.74
C ARG A 12 -18.65 3.58 16.78
N ALA A 13 -19.25 3.53 17.95
CA ALA A 13 -18.88 4.43 19.06
C ALA A 13 -17.37 4.40 19.37
N THR A 14 -16.73 3.27 19.13
CA THR A 14 -15.30 3.08 19.39
C THR A 14 -14.37 3.73 18.36
N ASN A 15 -14.83 3.95 17.12
CA ASN A 15 -14.01 4.52 16.05
C ASN A 15 -14.44 5.92 15.62
N LEU A 16 -15.63 6.39 16.07
CA LEU A 16 -16.16 7.70 15.69
C LEU A 16 -15.21 8.85 16.06
N VAL A 17 -14.73 8.88 17.29
CA VAL A 17 -13.84 9.96 17.76
C VAL A 17 -12.54 10.01 16.96
N PRO A 18 -11.79 8.91 16.76
CA PRO A 18 -10.62 8.90 15.89
C PRO A 18 -10.91 9.33 14.45
N MET A 19 -12.07 8.93 13.89
CA MET A 19 -12.48 9.33 12.54
C MET A 19 -12.72 10.84 12.43
N LEU A 20 -13.43 11.43 13.40
CA LEU A 20 -13.68 12.88 13.44
C LEU A 20 -12.36 13.66 13.61
N GLN A 21 -11.45 13.18 14.45
CA GLN A 21 -10.15 13.81 14.64
C GLN A 21 -9.32 13.77 13.34
N VAL A 22 -9.27 12.64 12.64
CA VAL A 22 -8.58 12.54 11.34
C VAL A 22 -9.21 13.48 10.32
N GLY A 23 -10.53 13.56 10.26
CA GLY A 23 -11.24 14.51 9.38
C GLY A 23 -10.87 15.96 9.68
N ALA A 24 -10.87 16.34 10.95
CA ALA A 24 -10.56 17.71 11.37
C ALA A 24 -9.09 18.09 11.14
N THR A 25 -8.18 17.14 11.27
CA THR A 25 -6.73 17.37 11.05
C THR A 25 -6.29 17.26 9.61
N ASN A 26 -7.16 16.79 8.69
CA ASN A 26 -6.87 16.62 7.27
C ASN A 26 -7.95 17.28 6.39
N LEU A 27 -8.35 18.51 6.71
CA LEU A 27 -9.43 19.20 6.01
C LEU A 27 -9.19 19.35 4.51
N GLU A 28 -7.95 19.62 4.08
CA GLU A 28 -7.59 19.70 2.66
C GLU A 28 -7.86 18.38 1.94
N LEU A 29 -7.49 17.25 2.56
CA LEU A 29 -7.76 15.91 2.01
C LEU A 29 -9.28 15.65 1.95
N VAL A 30 -10.01 16.01 2.99
CA VAL A 30 -11.49 15.85 3.03
C VAL A 30 -12.11 16.67 1.90
N GLN A 31 -11.72 17.92 1.75
CA GLN A 31 -12.22 18.80 0.69
C GLN A 31 -11.86 18.25 -0.71
N TYR A 32 -10.61 17.81 -0.90
CA TYR A 32 -10.21 17.16 -2.13
C TYR A 32 -11.09 15.96 -2.47
N LEU A 33 -11.31 15.05 -1.52
CA LEU A 33 -12.16 13.86 -1.73
C LEU A 33 -13.59 14.21 -2.06
N ILE A 34 -14.18 15.22 -1.38
CA ILE A 34 -15.53 15.70 -1.68
C ILE A 34 -15.59 16.26 -3.11
N ASN A 35 -14.59 17.04 -3.52
CA ASN A 35 -14.52 17.59 -4.87
C ASN A 35 -14.41 16.49 -5.92
N GLN A 36 -13.59 15.45 -5.68
CA GLN A 36 -13.49 14.29 -6.57
C GLN A 36 -14.82 13.54 -6.71
N LEU A 37 -15.56 13.34 -5.61
CA LEU A 37 -16.86 12.68 -5.64
C LEU A 37 -17.93 13.47 -6.41
N ARG A 38 -17.81 14.80 -6.42
CA ARG A 38 -18.77 15.71 -7.06
C ARG A 38 -18.46 16.03 -8.52
N GLN A 39 -17.35 15.54 -9.06
CA GLN A 39 -16.98 15.79 -10.45
C GLN A 39 -18.06 15.30 -11.42
N SER A 40 -18.47 16.19 -12.32
CA SER A 40 -19.31 15.84 -13.46
C SER A 40 -18.54 15.01 -14.50
N PRO A 41 -19.22 14.30 -15.42
CA PRO A 41 -18.55 13.64 -16.53
C PRO A 41 -17.66 14.57 -17.36
N ALA A 42 -18.10 15.81 -17.61
CA ALA A 42 -17.31 16.81 -18.33
C ALA A 42 -16.02 17.18 -17.59
N GLN A 43 -16.08 17.40 -16.28
CA GLN A 43 -14.88 17.71 -15.47
C GLN A 43 -13.90 16.54 -15.42
N ARG A 44 -14.37 15.29 -15.38
CA ARG A 44 -13.49 14.11 -15.45
C ARG A 44 -12.82 14.00 -16.81
N HIS A 45 -13.56 14.30 -17.89
CA HIS A 45 -13.00 14.31 -19.24
C HIS A 45 -11.95 15.43 -19.40
N GLU A 46 -12.21 16.62 -18.90
CA GLU A 46 -11.24 17.72 -18.89
C GLU A 46 -9.95 17.34 -18.12
N ALA A 47 -10.09 16.69 -16.96
CA ALA A 47 -8.94 16.19 -16.21
C ALA A 47 -8.15 15.12 -16.99
N LEU A 48 -8.83 14.25 -17.74
CA LEU A 48 -8.17 13.29 -18.62
C LEU A 48 -7.41 13.97 -19.76
N GLN A 49 -7.99 15.04 -20.35
CA GLN A 49 -7.35 15.79 -21.44
C GLN A 49 -6.06 16.49 -21.05
N GLN A 50 -5.81 16.72 -19.74
CA GLN A 50 -4.52 17.21 -19.26
C GLN A 50 -3.37 16.24 -19.55
N PHE A 51 -3.66 14.93 -19.61
CA PHE A 51 -2.68 13.86 -19.87
C PHE A 51 -2.79 13.32 -21.29
N MET A 52 -3.97 13.38 -21.89
CA MET A 52 -4.25 12.91 -23.23
C MET A 52 -5.12 13.95 -23.97
N PRO A 53 -4.50 14.99 -24.56
CA PRO A 53 -5.24 16.10 -25.20
C PRO A 53 -6.20 15.67 -26.30
N THR A 54 -5.95 14.53 -26.94
CA THR A 54 -6.77 13.97 -28.02
C THR A 54 -7.94 13.11 -27.53
N ALA A 55 -8.11 12.95 -26.19
CA ALA A 55 -9.21 12.16 -25.64
C ALA A 55 -10.58 12.76 -26.06
N ARG A 56 -11.47 11.91 -26.58
CA ARG A 56 -12.85 12.27 -26.91
C ARG A 56 -13.79 11.73 -25.86
N ALA A 57 -14.79 12.51 -25.46
CA ALA A 57 -15.69 12.12 -24.38
C ALA A 57 -16.44 10.80 -24.67
N ASP A 58 -16.78 10.56 -25.93
CA ASP A 58 -17.54 9.38 -26.35
C ASP A 58 -16.76 8.06 -26.27
N ASP A 59 -15.42 8.14 -26.21
CA ASP A 59 -14.57 6.96 -26.16
C ASP A 59 -14.35 6.44 -24.73
N TRP A 60 -14.86 7.16 -23.72
CA TRP A 60 -14.59 6.89 -22.30
C TRP A 60 -15.83 6.69 -21.48
N THR A 61 -15.87 5.65 -20.68
CA THR A 61 -16.93 5.38 -19.72
C THR A 61 -16.37 5.26 -18.30
N LEU A 62 -17.13 5.78 -17.32
CA LEU A 62 -16.75 5.62 -15.91
C LEU A 62 -16.95 4.18 -15.48
N SER A 63 -15.86 3.54 -15.04
CA SER A 63 -15.88 2.22 -14.42
C SER A 63 -15.39 2.30 -12.99
N VAL A 64 -16.13 1.66 -12.06
CA VAL A 64 -15.70 1.56 -10.66
C VAL A 64 -14.66 0.46 -10.55
N ALA A 65 -13.41 0.85 -10.30
CA ALA A 65 -12.27 -0.07 -10.20
C ALA A 65 -12.25 -0.88 -8.89
N GLY A 66 -12.81 -0.34 -7.81
CA GLY A 66 -12.84 -0.99 -6.50
C GLY A 66 -12.86 0.00 -5.34
N GLN A 67 -12.72 -0.53 -4.12
CA GLN A 67 -12.63 0.25 -2.91
C GLN A 67 -11.26 0.08 -2.26
N ARG A 68 -10.74 1.16 -1.71
CA ARG A 68 -9.49 1.15 -0.93
C ARG A 68 -9.82 1.23 0.56
N VAL A 69 -9.21 0.34 1.34
CA VAL A 69 -9.25 0.43 2.80
C VAL A 69 -8.19 1.42 3.27
N GLN A 70 -8.60 2.39 4.07
CA GLN A 70 -7.70 3.33 4.72
C GLN A 70 -7.72 3.10 6.23
N ILE A 71 -6.54 2.96 6.82
CA ILE A 71 -6.38 2.63 8.24
C ILE A 71 -6.31 3.91 9.06
N ILE A 72 -7.11 3.97 10.13
CA ILE A 72 -7.03 5.01 11.16
C ILE A 72 -6.53 4.36 12.44
N LYS A 73 -5.32 4.75 12.87
CA LYS A 73 -4.74 4.31 14.13
C LYS A 73 -5.06 5.27 15.27
N ARG A 74 -5.29 4.71 16.45
CA ARG A 74 -5.29 5.48 17.68
C ARG A 74 -3.85 5.73 18.13
N SER A 75 -3.52 6.98 18.40
CA SER A 75 -2.29 7.38 19.08
C SER A 75 -2.61 8.09 20.39
N LYS A 76 -1.59 8.36 21.21
CA LYS A 76 -1.74 9.19 22.42
C LYS A 76 -2.24 10.61 22.12
N GLN A 77 -2.03 11.07 20.88
CA GLN A 77 -2.41 12.41 20.40
C GLN A 77 -3.75 12.40 19.65
N GLY A 78 -4.44 11.26 19.54
CA GLY A 78 -5.71 11.11 18.82
C GLY A 78 -5.65 10.16 17.64
N GLY A 79 -6.63 10.25 16.73
CA GLY A 79 -6.67 9.48 15.49
C GLY A 79 -5.59 9.94 14.50
N ARG A 80 -4.88 9.00 13.90
CA ARG A 80 -3.89 9.26 12.85
C ARG A 80 -4.21 8.42 11.61
N LEU A 81 -4.20 9.07 10.46
CA LEU A 81 -4.31 8.39 9.17
C LEU A 81 -3.00 7.65 8.87
N GLN A 82 -3.09 6.32 8.68
CA GLN A 82 -1.95 5.50 8.29
C GLN A 82 -1.95 5.36 6.77
N LEU A 83 -0.97 5.96 6.12
CA LEU A 83 -0.77 5.82 4.68
C LEU A 83 0.11 4.60 4.39
N GLY A 84 -0.12 3.95 3.24
CA GLY A 84 0.64 2.80 2.79
C GLY A 84 0.08 1.46 3.28
N THR A 85 0.94 0.44 3.30
CA THR A 85 0.63 -0.92 3.70
C THR A 85 0.97 -1.16 5.17
N GLU A 86 0.23 -2.03 5.83
CA GLU A 86 0.51 -2.48 7.19
C GLU A 86 0.20 -3.96 7.35
N VAL A 87 1.13 -4.69 7.92
CA VAL A 87 0.92 -6.07 8.35
C VAL A 87 0.44 -6.06 9.80
N VAL A 88 -0.73 -6.64 10.04
CA VAL A 88 -1.27 -6.86 11.38
C VAL A 88 -1.24 -8.37 11.64
N ALA A 89 -0.67 -8.78 12.77
CA ALA A 89 -0.61 -10.17 13.16
C ALA A 89 -1.19 -10.39 14.57
N SER A 90 -1.74 -11.59 14.79
CA SER A 90 -2.13 -12.04 16.14
C SER A 90 -0.91 -12.17 17.04
N GLY A 91 -1.11 -12.04 18.35
CA GLY A 91 -0.01 -12.10 19.32
C GLY A 91 0.74 -13.44 19.32
N ASP A 92 0.07 -14.52 18.96
CA ASP A 92 0.61 -15.88 18.82
C ASP A 92 1.23 -16.16 17.45
N GLY A 93 1.10 -15.24 16.50
CA GLY A 93 1.60 -15.39 15.13
C GLY A 93 0.82 -16.38 14.25
N SER A 94 -0.35 -16.85 14.69
CA SER A 94 -1.17 -17.80 13.94
C SER A 94 -1.92 -17.17 12.76
N LEU A 95 -2.09 -15.85 12.77
CA LEU A 95 -2.81 -15.09 11.75
C LEU A 95 -2.05 -13.81 11.41
N ALA A 96 -1.95 -13.50 10.13
CA ALA A 96 -1.52 -12.20 9.65
C ALA A 96 -2.46 -11.68 8.57
N ALA A 97 -2.69 -10.38 8.56
CA ALA A 97 -3.47 -9.68 7.55
C ALA A 97 -2.69 -8.47 7.02
N LEU A 98 -2.74 -8.28 5.70
CA LEU A 98 -2.21 -7.08 5.06
C LEU A 98 -3.35 -6.08 4.85
N LEU A 99 -3.17 -4.88 5.38
CA LEU A 99 -4.11 -3.77 5.25
C LEU A 99 -3.49 -2.67 4.38
N GLY A 100 -4.33 -1.94 3.64
CA GLY A 100 -3.89 -0.80 2.82
C GLY A 100 -2.98 -1.21 1.65
N ALA A 101 -3.32 -2.24 0.92
CA ALA A 101 -2.47 -2.98 -0.03
C ALA A 101 -1.97 -2.22 -1.28
N SER A 102 -1.74 -0.91 -1.22
CA SER A 102 -1.16 -0.16 -2.34
C SER A 102 0.01 0.70 -1.86
N PRO A 103 1.19 0.60 -2.49
CA PRO A 103 1.60 -0.24 -3.62
C PRO A 103 1.90 -1.69 -3.19
N GLY A 104 1.21 -2.69 -3.77
CA GLY A 104 1.37 -4.09 -3.38
C GLY A 104 2.55 -4.78 -4.05
N ALA A 105 2.67 -4.66 -5.37
CA ALA A 105 3.67 -5.39 -6.15
C ALA A 105 5.11 -4.99 -5.80
N SER A 106 5.40 -3.69 -5.74
CA SER A 106 6.75 -3.18 -5.44
C SER A 106 7.21 -3.42 -4.00
N THR A 107 6.28 -3.64 -3.06
CA THR A 107 6.57 -3.86 -1.64
C THR A 107 6.37 -5.31 -1.21
N ALA A 108 6.00 -6.21 -2.13
CA ALA A 108 5.62 -7.59 -1.82
C ALA A 108 6.71 -8.36 -1.06
N VAL A 109 7.96 -8.24 -1.47
CA VAL A 109 9.09 -8.92 -0.82
C VAL A 109 9.25 -8.46 0.63
N THR A 110 9.27 -7.15 0.85
CA THR A 110 9.38 -6.56 2.21
C THR A 110 8.21 -6.98 3.10
N ILE A 111 6.99 -6.97 2.56
CA ILE A 111 5.78 -7.40 3.27
C ILE A 111 5.89 -8.88 3.66
N MET A 112 6.32 -9.75 2.76
CA MET A 112 6.48 -11.18 3.05
C MET A 112 7.55 -11.43 4.10
N LEU A 113 8.67 -10.71 4.06
CA LEU A 113 9.68 -10.78 5.13
C LEU A 113 9.10 -10.35 6.48
N GLU A 114 8.28 -9.31 6.52
CA GLU A 114 7.59 -8.88 7.75
C GLU A 114 6.62 -9.95 8.27
N VAL A 115 5.86 -10.60 7.39
CA VAL A 115 4.98 -11.74 7.76
C VAL A 115 5.80 -12.88 8.34
N LEU A 116 6.92 -13.23 7.72
CA LEU A 116 7.82 -14.28 8.24
C LEU A 116 8.36 -13.92 9.61
N GLN A 117 8.77 -12.66 9.82
CA GLN A 117 9.26 -12.18 11.11
C GLN A 117 8.19 -12.22 12.21
N ARG A 118 6.93 -11.94 11.86
CA ARG A 118 5.83 -11.92 12.84
C ARG A 118 5.29 -13.32 13.15
N CYS A 119 5.13 -14.17 12.13
CA CYS A 119 4.44 -15.46 12.27
C CYS A 119 5.38 -16.67 12.40
N PHE A 120 6.64 -16.56 11.96
CA PHE A 120 7.58 -17.69 11.90
C PHE A 120 8.91 -17.41 12.59
N LYS A 121 8.91 -16.61 13.65
CA LYS A 121 10.11 -16.17 14.38
C LYS A 121 11.08 -17.31 14.72
N GLN A 122 10.55 -18.42 15.26
CA GLN A 122 11.37 -19.55 15.68
C GLN A 122 12.02 -20.28 14.49
N ARG A 123 11.35 -20.30 13.35
CA ARG A 123 11.89 -20.92 12.12
C ARG A 123 12.94 -20.04 11.45
N LEU A 124 12.74 -18.73 11.48
CA LEU A 124 13.66 -17.77 10.88
C LEU A 124 15.08 -17.80 11.46
N VAL A 125 15.22 -18.19 12.73
CA VAL A 125 16.54 -18.28 13.36
C VAL A 125 17.28 -19.58 13.04
N SER A 126 16.66 -20.53 12.34
CA SER A 126 17.31 -21.77 11.95
C SER A 126 18.19 -21.59 10.71
N ASP A 127 19.36 -22.28 10.70
CA ASP A 127 20.31 -22.21 9.58
C ASP A 127 19.68 -22.57 8.23
N ALA A 128 18.80 -23.58 8.22
CA ALA A 128 18.10 -24.02 7.01
C ALA A 128 17.23 -22.90 6.39
N TRP A 129 16.54 -22.12 7.22
CA TRP A 129 15.73 -21.00 6.75
C TRP A 129 16.59 -19.82 6.35
N GLN A 130 17.66 -19.52 7.08
CA GLN A 130 18.60 -18.46 6.72
C GLN A 130 19.27 -18.74 5.38
N GLN A 131 19.77 -19.97 5.15
CA GLN A 131 20.33 -20.37 3.87
C GLN A 131 19.32 -20.27 2.73
N ARG A 132 18.07 -20.66 2.98
CA ARG A 132 17.00 -20.55 1.97
C ARG A 132 16.68 -19.11 1.62
N LEU A 133 16.58 -18.24 2.61
CA LEU A 133 16.33 -16.81 2.40
C LEU A 133 17.50 -16.15 1.67
N GLN A 134 18.75 -16.47 2.04
CA GLN A 134 19.93 -15.96 1.35
C GLN A 134 20.00 -16.43 -0.11
N ALA A 135 19.58 -17.66 -0.41
CA ALA A 135 19.52 -18.16 -1.79
C ALA A 135 18.44 -17.44 -2.63
N LEU A 136 17.29 -17.12 -2.02
CA LEU A 136 16.19 -16.40 -2.68
C LEU A 136 16.48 -14.91 -2.83
N LEU A 137 17.09 -14.31 -1.81
CA LEU A 137 17.37 -12.88 -1.69
C LEU A 137 18.85 -12.69 -1.33
N PRO A 138 19.78 -12.81 -2.29
CA PRO A 138 21.22 -12.76 -2.01
C PRO A 138 21.69 -11.50 -1.29
N SER A 139 21.02 -10.38 -1.51
CA SER A 139 21.31 -9.08 -0.88
C SER A 139 20.47 -8.79 0.35
N ILE A 140 19.83 -9.81 0.98
CA ILE A 140 18.92 -9.59 2.13
C ILE A 140 19.57 -8.88 3.34
N HIS A 141 20.88 -8.99 3.48
CA HIS A 141 21.66 -8.37 4.57
C HIS A 141 22.47 -7.15 4.11
N GLU A 142 22.33 -6.74 2.85
CA GLU A 142 23.04 -5.61 2.26
C GLU A 142 22.11 -4.41 2.14
N ASP A 143 22.64 -3.21 2.33
CA ASP A 143 21.87 -1.96 2.19
C ASP A 143 22.30 -1.22 0.92
N PRO A 144 21.52 -1.30 -0.17
CA PRO A 144 21.85 -0.63 -1.42
C PRO A 144 21.79 0.91 -1.35
N GLN A 145 21.25 1.49 -0.26
CA GLN A 145 21.27 2.94 -0.06
C GLN A 145 22.60 3.43 0.49
N GLN A 146 23.30 2.57 1.22
CA GLN A 146 24.60 2.90 1.83
C GLN A 146 25.79 2.45 0.98
N ASP A 147 25.59 1.45 0.12
CA ASP A 147 26.65 0.87 -0.70
C ASP A 147 26.26 0.89 -2.19
N PRO A 148 26.85 1.81 -2.98
CA PRO A 148 26.58 1.90 -4.43
C PRO A 148 26.99 0.64 -5.22
N GLU A 149 27.99 -0.12 -4.75
CA GLU A 149 28.42 -1.35 -5.42
C GLU A 149 27.35 -2.45 -5.27
N VAL A 150 26.71 -2.52 -4.10
CA VAL A 150 25.55 -3.41 -3.89
C VAL A 150 24.44 -3.06 -4.87
N LEU A 151 24.10 -1.78 -4.98
CA LEU A 151 23.06 -1.32 -5.92
C LEU A 151 23.40 -1.69 -7.36
N GLN A 152 24.64 -1.51 -7.77
CA GLN A 152 25.09 -1.84 -9.12
C GLN A 152 24.97 -3.34 -9.40
N ARG A 153 25.47 -4.20 -8.50
CA ARG A 153 25.33 -5.67 -8.62
C ARG A 153 23.87 -6.12 -8.68
N MET A 154 23.00 -5.51 -7.88
CA MET A 154 21.55 -5.81 -7.89
C MET A 154 20.93 -5.45 -9.24
N ARG A 155 21.26 -4.31 -9.81
CA ARG A 155 20.79 -3.87 -11.13
C ARG A 155 21.27 -4.82 -12.23
N GLU A 156 22.57 -5.08 -12.31
CA GLU A 156 23.14 -5.97 -13.32
C GLU A 156 22.50 -7.36 -13.29
N ARG A 157 22.27 -7.89 -12.09
CA ARG A 157 21.58 -9.16 -11.92
C ARG A 157 20.12 -9.10 -12.38
N SER A 158 19.39 -8.04 -12.02
CA SER A 158 18.01 -7.85 -12.42
C SER A 158 17.88 -7.72 -13.94
N ASP A 159 18.75 -6.92 -14.54
CA ASP A 159 18.78 -6.68 -15.98
C ASP A 159 19.09 -7.98 -16.75
N ALA A 160 20.04 -8.77 -16.26
CA ALA A 160 20.36 -10.08 -16.84
C ALA A 160 19.17 -11.05 -16.75
N LEU A 161 18.49 -11.12 -15.58
CA LEU A 161 17.35 -12.02 -15.38
C LEU A 161 16.11 -11.62 -16.18
N LEU A 162 15.93 -10.32 -16.40
CA LEU A 162 14.78 -9.76 -17.14
C LEU A 162 15.08 -9.61 -18.66
N GLY A 163 16.30 -9.91 -19.10
CA GLY A 163 16.72 -9.73 -20.51
C GLY A 163 16.74 -8.25 -20.93
N LEU A 164 17.05 -7.33 -20.00
CA LEU A 164 17.16 -5.89 -20.26
C LEU A 164 18.57 -5.46 -20.68
N THR A 165 19.56 -6.33 -20.55
CA THR A 165 20.90 -6.11 -21.09
C THR A 165 20.88 -6.30 -22.60
N PRO A 166 21.44 -5.38 -23.41
CA PRO A 166 21.51 -5.50 -24.86
C PRO A 166 22.33 -6.71 -25.30
#